data_1eb8110f3ad645312264c9bb78d50161
#
_entry.id   1eb8110f3ad645312264c9bb78d50161
#
_cell.length_a   1.000
_cell.length_b   1.000
_cell.length_c   1.000
_cell.angle_alpha   90.00
_cell.angle_beta   90.00
_cell.angle_gamma   90.00
#
_symmetry.space_group_name_H-M   'P 1'
#
loop_
_entity.id
_entity.type
_entity.pdbx_description
1 polymer ?
#
loop_
_entity_poly.entity_id
_entity_poly.type
_entity_poly.pdbx_seq_one_letter_code
_entity_poly.pdbx_strand_id
1 'polypeptide(L)'
;MLKIDRQLIAERKAKLEETKATLKLHFVGIDKIIDDLIDYIQVWYLIPELLKRPVIVNLWGMTGVGKTDLVRKLVKSLHFQDRFVEVELSNVDETLWHSSVSSVLDGHDLHDGKPAIVLFDEIQRFNTIDTDGKPLGQTKFMDFWELLSDGRLSKKHRDNLDNFLMGYFQRRKETQRKRSKGEEVEDETVYLSMWEALELRKALNLEGNIEDIMDMTEDEMVDLVMSAKRQKAIYEPINHSKTLILISGNLDDAFHMATQASEADVDADIFHAFTTKVTLMDVKEALMNKFRPEQVARFGNIHLIYPSLRKQDFEVLIQREIDRVQRETFEHTGVQLTLDDSIARLIYRNGVFPVQGVRPVFSSVTDILEMNLSKMLLHALTHNESTIYLSFNEAEQKIEAKVGDTDFSYPYSGRIDKIRQTNQQAAVANISVHESGHAVVYMALFGLVPLQLQSKVASSYSGGFTFPHQIHRTKRSMLDMIKVYLAGGLAEEMVFGALNASTGRENDREQATVLALDFVRKYGFDDEFQATYTLDHHAYAMNRDVTDMDVEKMMMRLVSETRELLSRHINLLQTLSQQLAQKGQLESTVTAEIATQLGMKVEVKPEGHLHIPAYDTQLDTMRVH
;
A
#
# COMPACT_ATOMS: atom_id res chain seq x y z
N MET A 1 -16.39 -16.20 -39.52
CA MET A 1 -17.37 -15.48 -38.65
C MET A 1 -17.39 -16.20 -37.32
N LEU A 2 -17.06 -15.50 -36.26
CA LEU A 2 -17.23 -15.99 -34.89
C LEU A 2 -18.73 -16.32 -34.68
N LYS A 3 -19.07 -17.58 -34.44
CA LYS A 3 -20.43 -17.93 -34.00
C LYS A 3 -20.55 -17.48 -32.53
N ILE A 4 -21.16 -16.35 -32.32
CA ILE A 4 -21.44 -15.82 -30.97
C ILE A 4 -22.60 -16.63 -30.40
N ASP A 5 -22.33 -17.44 -29.39
CA ASP A 5 -23.36 -18.11 -28.61
C ASP A 5 -23.98 -17.14 -27.62
N ARG A 6 -25.20 -16.68 -27.93
CA ARG A 6 -25.94 -15.70 -27.13
C ARG A 6 -26.34 -16.25 -25.76
N GLN A 7 -26.59 -17.56 -25.67
CA GLN A 7 -26.98 -18.20 -24.42
C GLN A 7 -25.79 -18.22 -23.46
N LEU A 8 -24.62 -18.65 -23.93
CA LEU A 8 -23.39 -18.66 -23.15
C LEU A 8 -23.01 -17.26 -22.66
N ILE A 9 -23.20 -16.21 -23.48
CA ILE A 9 -22.96 -14.83 -23.06
C ILE A 9 -23.92 -14.42 -21.94
N ALA A 10 -25.20 -14.78 -22.04
CA ALA A 10 -26.20 -14.47 -21.03
C ALA A 10 -25.87 -15.16 -19.68
N GLU A 11 -25.44 -16.43 -19.72
CA GLU A 11 -25.02 -17.20 -18.55
C GLU A 11 -23.76 -16.57 -17.90
N ARG A 12 -22.75 -16.23 -18.70
CA ARG A 12 -21.55 -15.55 -18.21
C ARG A 12 -21.87 -14.17 -17.62
N LYS A 13 -22.77 -13.42 -18.23
CA LYS A 13 -23.20 -12.11 -17.68
C LYS A 13 -23.90 -12.28 -16.32
N ALA A 14 -24.81 -13.24 -16.21
CA ALA A 14 -25.46 -13.55 -14.93
C ALA A 14 -24.41 -13.93 -13.85
N LYS A 15 -23.39 -14.71 -14.23
CA LYS A 15 -22.31 -15.10 -13.32
C LYS A 15 -21.45 -13.90 -12.88
N LEU A 16 -21.20 -12.92 -13.76
CA LEU A 16 -20.51 -11.68 -13.38
C LEU A 16 -21.33 -10.86 -12.37
N GLU A 17 -22.63 -10.72 -12.58
CA GLU A 17 -23.50 -10.00 -11.64
C GLU A 17 -23.59 -10.71 -10.29
N GLU A 18 -23.69 -12.04 -10.26
CA GLU A 18 -23.62 -12.84 -9.04
C GLU A 18 -22.27 -12.63 -8.32
N THR A 19 -21.17 -12.67 -9.08
CA THR A 19 -19.83 -12.43 -8.54
C THR A 19 -19.72 -11.03 -7.95
N LYS A 20 -20.20 -10.01 -8.66
CA LYS A 20 -20.24 -8.63 -8.19
C LYS A 20 -20.97 -8.49 -6.86
N ALA A 21 -22.16 -9.07 -6.75
CA ALA A 21 -22.95 -9.08 -5.52
C ALA A 21 -22.23 -9.80 -4.37
N THR A 22 -21.64 -10.95 -4.65
CA THR A 22 -20.86 -11.75 -3.68
C THR A 22 -19.65 -10.98 -3.15
N LEU A 23 -18.91 -10.29 -4.03
CA LEU A 23 -17.76 -9.48 -3.63
C LEU A 23 -18.19 -8.30 -2.76
N LYS A 24 -19.27 -7.58 -3.11
CA LYS A 24 -19.80 -6.48 -2.28
C LYS A 24 -20.28 -6.93 -0.90
N LEU A 25 -20.83 -8.13 -0.78
CA LEU A 25 -21.17 -8.72 0.52
C LEU A 25 -19.95 -9.02 1.37
N HIS A 26 -18.82 -9.34 0.72
CA HIS A 26 -17.60 -9.79 1.40
C HIS A 26 -16.71 -8.62 1.84
N PHE A 27 -16.52 -7.66 0.96
CA PHE A 27 -15.70 -6.49 1.20
C PHE A 27 -16.53 -5.32 1.73
N VAL A 28 -15.88 -4.43 2.48
CA VAL A 28 -16.48 -3.21 3.04
C VAL A 28 -15.72 -2.00 2.53
N GLY A 29 -16.44 -0.96 2.13
CA GLY A 29 -15.85 0.33 1.77
C GLY A 29 -15.21 0.41 0.38
N ILE A 30 -15.26 -0.67 -0.43
CA ILE A 30 -14.66 -0.72 -1.77
C ILE A 30 -15.66 -1.04 -2.88
N ASP A 31 -16.95 -0.77 -2.67
CA ASP A 31 -18.02 -1.07 -3.63
C ASP A 31 -17.76 -0.50 -5.02
N LYS A 32 -17.28 0.75 -5.10
CA LYS A 32 -16.94 1.40 -6.36
C LYS A 32 -15.79 0.69 -7.08
N ILE A 33 -14.77 0.25 -6.35
CA ILE A 33 -13.65 -0.50 -6.92
C ILE A 33 -14.14 -1.83 -7.52
N ILE A 34 -15.07 -2.50 -6.83
CA ILE A 34 -15.68 -3.75 -7.32
C ILE A 34 -16.51 -3.48 -8.59
N ASP A 35 -17.32 -2.42 -8.60
CA ASP A 35 -18.10 -2.03 -9.78
C ASP A 35 -17.18 -1.80 -10.97
N ASP A 36 -16.19 -0.93 -10.80
CA ASP A 36 -15.24 -0.57 -11.86
C ASP A 36 -14.44 -1.81 -12.33
N LEU A 37 -13.98 -2.68 -11.42
CA LEU A 37 -13.26 -3.91 -11.77
C LEU A 37 -14.11 -4.83 -12.65
N ILE A 38 -15.34 -5.10 -12.24
CA ILE A 38 -16.26 -5.98 -13.00
C ILE A 38 -16.56 -5.39 -14.37
N ASP A 39 -16.77 -4.09 -14.47
CA ASP A 39 -17.02 -3.42 -15.74
C ASP A 39 -15.81 -3.52 -16.69
N TYR A 40 -14.57 -3.34 -16.18
CA TYR A 40 -13.36 -3.46 -16.99
C TYR A 40 -13.05 -4.88 -17.46
N ILE A 41 -13.35 -5.91 -16.65
CA ILE A 41 -13.08 -7.29 -17.04
C ILE A 41 -14.21 -7.91 -17.88
N GLN A 42 -15.33 -7.22 -18.07
CA GLN A 42 -16.52 -7.77 -18.71
C GLN A 42 -16.23 -8.32 -20.11
N VAL A 43 -15.51 -7.59 -20.96
CA VAL A 43 -15.18 -8.04 -22.33
C VAL A 43 -14.30 -9.29 -22.30
N TRP A 44 -13.31 -9.34 -21.40
CA TRP A 44 -12.43 -10.48 -21.22
C TRP A 44 -13.20 -11.74 -20.81
N TYR A 45 -14.16 -11.59 -19.89
CA TYR A 45 -14.91 -12.74 -19.39
C TYR A 45 -16.01 -13.20 -20.35
N LEU A 46 -16.72 -12.27 -20.98
CA LEU A 46 -17.86 -12.61 -21.86
C LEU A 46 -17.41 -13.14 -23.22
N ILE A 47 -16.46 -12.47 -23.87
CA ILE A 47 -16.05 -12.75 -25.26
C ILE A 47 -14.53 -12.59 -25.40
N PRO A 48 -13.71 -13.45 -24.78
CA PRO A 48 -12.25 -13.36 -24.85
C PRO A 48 -11.69 -13.49 -26.26
N GLU A 49 -12.44 -14.05 -27.21
CA GLU A 49 -12.07 -14.22 -28.60
C GLU A 49 -11.90 -12.90 -29.36
N LEU A 50 -12.50 -11.81 -28.87
CA LEU A 50 -12.36 -10.49 -29.47
C LEU A 50 -11.05 -9.78 -29.07
N LEU A 51 -10.37 -10.29 -28.05
CA LEU A 51 -9.19 -9.65 -27.52
C LEU A 51 -7.96 -9.90 -28.40
N LYS A 52 -7.29 -8.83 -28.78
CA LYS A 52 -6.02 -8.86 -29.51
C LYS A 52 -4.81 -8.62 -28.58
N ARG A 53 -5.05 -8.15 -27.37
CA ARG A 53 -4.08 -7.88 -26.32
C ARG A 53 -4.69 -8.26 -24.97
N PRO A 54 -3.88 -8.58 -23.96
CA PRO A 54 -4.37 -8.86 -22.62
C PRO A 54 -5.08 -7.63 -22.04
N VAL A 55 -6.08 -7.87 -21.20
CA VAL A 55 -6.69 -6.83 -20.38
C VAL A 55 -5.81 -6.66 -19.15
N ILE A 56 -5.32 -5.43 -18.93
CA ILE A 56 -4.45 -5.09 -17.80
C ILE A 56 -5.25 -4.17 -16.87
N VAL A 57 -5.38 -4.58 -15.61
CA VAL A 57 -6.01 -3.78 -14.55
C VAL A 57 -5.03 -3.62 -13.41
N ASN A 58 -4.75 -2.38 -13.04
CA ASN A 58 -3.80 -2.07 -11.99
C ASN A 58 -4.56 -1.68 -10.71
N LEU A 59 -4.14 -2.26 -9.57
CA LEU A 59 -4.75 -2.12 -8.26
C LEU A 59 -3.74 -1.41 -7.32
N TRP A 60 -3.96 -0.12 -7.09
CA TRP A 60 -3.06 0.71 -6.29
C TRP A 60 -3.69 1.08 -4.96
N GLY A 61 -2.94 1.03 -3.90
CA GLY A 61 -3.43 1.42 -2.59
C GLY A 61 -2.48 0.96 -1.49
N MET A 62 -2.72 1.43 -0.29
CA MET A 62 -1.91 1.11 0.86
C MET A 62 -1.98 -0.37 1.24
N THR A 63 -1.06 -0.81 2.11
CA THR A 63 -1.07 -2.17 2.66
C THR A 63 -2.37 -2.45 3.40
N GLY A 64 -2.88 -3.67 3.28
CA GLY A 64 -4.02 -4.12 4.08
C GLY A 64 -5.40 -3.60 3.66
N VAL A 65 -5.56 -3.00 2.48
CA VAL A 65 -6.88 -2.57 1.95
C VAL A 65 -7.62 -3.66 1.16
N GLY A 66 -7.10 -4.88 1.13
CA GLY A 66 -7.78 -6.04 0.53
C GLY A 66 -7.54 -6.26 -0.96
N LYS A 67 -6.50 -5.65 -1.59
CA LYS A 67 -6.21 -5.79 -3.02
C LYS A 67 -6.06 -7.25 -3.48
N THR A 68 -5.13 -7.97 -2.88
CA THR A 68 -4.83 -9.37 -3.23
C THR A 68 -5.99 -10.31 -2.90
N ASP A 69 -6.67 -10.08 -1.75
CA ASP A 69 -7.83 -10.88 -1.35
C ASP A 69 -9.02 -10.70 -2.31
N LEU A 70 -9.25 -9.48 -2.81
CA LEU A 70 -10.26 -9.22 -3.83
C LEU A 70 -10.02 -10.05 -5.09
N VAL A 71 -8.76 -10.11 -5.55
CA VAL A 71 -8.41 -10.91 -6.73
C VAL A 71 -8.62 -12.40 -6.48
N ARG A 72 -8.16 -12.93 -5.34
CA ARG A 72 -8.34 -14.35 -5.00
C ARG A 72 -9.81 -14.74 -4.90
N LYS A 73 -10.65 -13.86 -4.33
CA LYS A 73 -12.10 -14.10 -4.27
C LYS A 73 -12.78 -13.98 -5.62
N LEU A 74 -12.37 -13.02 -6.46
CA LEU A 74 -12.82 -12.91 -7.84
C LEU A 74 -12.52 -14.21 -8.62
N VAL A 75 -11.29 -14.70 -8.55
CA VAL A 75 -10.85 -15.97 -9.17
C VAL A 75 -11.71 -17.14 -8.71
N LYS A 76 -11.97 -17.25 -7.40
CA LYS A 76 -12.81 -18.29 -6.82
C LYS A 76 -14.25 -18.19 -7.32
N SER A 77 -14.83 -16.99 -7.33
CA SER A 77 -16.21 -16.76 -7.74
C SER A 77 -16.43 -17.03 -9.23
N LEU A 78 -15.43 -16.75 -10.07
CA LEU A 78 -15.46 -17.00 -11.51
C LEU A 78 -15.02 -18.42 -11.89
N HIS A 79 -14.62 -19.28 -10.92
CA HIS A 79 -14.12 -20.65 -11.14
C HIS A 79 -12.88 -20.72 -12.03
N PHE A 80 -11.92 -19.81 -11.79
CA PHE A 80 -10.65 -19.76 -12.52
C PHE A 80 -9.44 -20.27 -11.71
N GLN A 81 -9.66 -21.02 -10.62
CA GLN A 81 -8.57 -21.46 -9.74
C GLN A 81 -7.49 -22.28 -10.49
N ASP A 82 -7.91 -23.15 -11.41
CA ASP A 82 -7.01 -24.00 -12.20
C ASP A 82 -6.24 -23.22 -13.29
N ARG A 83 -6.64 -21.97 -13.54
CA ARG A 83 -6.05 -21.08 -14.55
C ARG A 83 -5.65 -19.73 -13.97
N PHE A 84 -5.26 -19.75 -12.72
CA PHE A 84 -4.80 -18.60 -11.97
C PHE A 84 -3.37 -18.78 -11.49
N VAL A 85 -2.55 -17.76 -11.70
CA VAL A 85 -1.18 -17.71 -11.20
C VAL A 85 -0.94 -16.38 -10.50
N GLU A 86 -0.36 -16.45 -9.32
CA GLU A 86 0.11 -15.31 -8.56
C GLU A 86 1.64 -15.27 -8.65
N VAL A 87 2.19 -14.14 -9.07
CA VAL A 87 3.62 -13.94 -9.30
C VAL A 87 4.07 -12.72 -8.51
N GLU A 88 5.05 -12.90 -7.65
CA GLU A 88 5.73 -11.79 -6.99
C GLU A 88 7.03 -11.48 -7.77
N LEU A 89 7.15 -10.25 -8.27
CA LEU A 89 8.35 -9.78 -8.95
C LEU A 89 9.29 -9.13 -7.93
N SER A 90 10.50 -9.65 -7.81
CA SER A 90 11.51 -9.07 -6.93
C SER A 90 12.89 -9.08 -7.57
N ASN A 91 13.65 -8.01 -7.37
CA ASN A 91 15.06 -7.93 -7.80
C ASN A 91 16.01 -8.68 -6.86
N VAL A 92 15.59 -8.98 -5.63
CA VAL A 92 16.45 -9.39 -4.51
C VAL A 92 16.40 -10.90 -4.27
N ASP A 93 15.41 -11.61 -4.79
CA ASP A 93 15.19 -13.01 -4.44
C ASP A 93 16.12 -13.94 -5.27
N GLU A 94 17.24 -14.32 -4.66
CA GLU A 94 18.20 -15.28 -5.26
C GLU A 94 17.66 -16.72 -5.28
N THR A 95 16.58 -17.01 -4.55
CA THR A 95 16.03 -18.35 -4.35
C THR A 95 14.99 -18.76 -5.40
N LEU A 96 14.51 -17.82 -6.21
CA LEU A 96 13.52 -18.12 -7.25
C LEU A 96 14.16 -18.93 -8.40
N TRP A 97 13.71 -20.17 -8.55
CA TRP A 97 14.07 -21.07 -9.65
C TRP A 97 13.66 -20.51 -11.03
N HIS A 98 12.74 -19.55 -11.06
CA HIS A 98 12.23 -18.92 -12.27
C HIS A 98 12.83 -17.52 -12.46
N SER A 99 13.52 -17.32 -13.56
CA SER A 99 14.12 -16.02 -13.93
C SER A 99 13.29 -15.24 -14.94
N SER A 100 12.09 -15.74 -15.30
CA SER A 100 11.23 -15.12 -16.31
C SER A 100 9.75 -15.45 -16.06
N VAL A 101 8.88 -14.56 -16.52
CA VAL A 101 7.43 -14.75 -16.51
C VAL A 101 7.03 -15.97 -17.35
N SER A 102 7.63 -16.14 -18.53
CA SER A 102 7.39 -17.28 -19.39
C SER A 102 7.58 -18.61 -18.65
N SER A 103 8.67 -18.76 -17.89
CA SER A 103 8.92 -20.00 -17.16
C SER A 103 7.93 -20.25 -16.01
N VAL A 104 7.41 -19.19 -15.39
CA VAL A 104 6.35 -19.31 -14.38
C VAL A 104 5.04 -19.77 -15.01
N LEU A 105 4.63 -19.14 -16.12
CA LEU A 105 3.39 -19.50 -16.82
C LEU A 105 3.45 -20.92 -17.40
N ASP A 106 4.60 -21.33 -17.90
CA ASP A 106 4.82 -22.70 -18.39
C ASP A 106 4.74 -23.73 -17.26
N GLY A 107 5.26 -23.41 -16.08
CA GLY A 107 5.16 -24.25 -14.89
C GLY A 107 3.72 -24.51 -14.41
N HIS A 108 2.80 -23.62 -14.79
CA HIS A 108 1.37 -23.70 -14.47
C HIS A 108 0.49 -24.09 -15.68
N ASP A 109 1.07 -24.62 -16.75
CA ASP A 109 0.37 -25.06 -17.97
C ASP A 109 -0.50 -23.96 -18.64
N LEU A 110 -0.10 -22.69 -18.53
CA LEU A 110 -0.78 -21.55 -19.14
C LEU A 110 -0.24 -21.16 -20.53
N HIS A 111 0.27 -22.13 -21.26
CA HIS A 111 0.87 -21.95 -22.60
C HIS A 111 -0.09 -22.21 -23.76
N ASP A 112 -1.35 -22.57 -23.49
CA ASP A 112 -2.34 -23.01 -24.50
C ASP A 112 -3.13 -21.85 -25.15
N GLY A 113 -2.89 -20.60 -24.74
CA GLY A 113 -3.57 -19.41 -25.28
C GLY A 113 -5.05 -19.30 -24.93
N LYS A 114 -5.54 -20.10 -23.96
CA LYS A 114 -6.91 -19.99 -23.43
C LYS A 114 -6.99 -18.89 -22.37
N PRO A 115 -8.22 -18.44 -22.02
CA PRO A 115 -8.41 -17.47 -20.96
C PRO A 115 -7.78 -17.91 -19.64
N ALA A 116 -7.03 -17.01 -19.02
CA ALA A 116 -6.35 -17.22 -17.74
C ALA A 116 -6.30 -15.91 -16.96
N ILE A 117 -6.02 -15.97 -15.66
CA ILE A 117 -5.81 -14.81 -14.79
C ILE A 117 -4.39 -14.88 -14.24
N VAL A 118 -3.65 -13.79 -14.36
CA VAL A 118 -2.31 -13.64 -13.76
C VAL A 118 -2.32 -12.42 -12.86
N LEU A 119 -1.94 -12.62 -11.61
CA LEU A 119 -1.73 -11.53 -10.65
C LEU A 119 -0.23 -11.31 -10.46
N PHE A 120 0.23 -10.12 -10.78
CA PHE A 120 1.54 -9.65 -10.35
C PHE A 120 1.36 -8.84 -9.07
N ASP A 121 1.76 -9.41 -7.94
CA ASP A 121 1.61 -8.76 -6.63
C ASP A 121 2.92 -8.10 -6.18
N GLU A 122 2.81 -7.14 -5.26
CA GLU A 122 3.93 -6.40 -4.67
C GLU A 122 4.88 -5.78 -5.72
N ILE A 123 4.32 -5.23 -6.84
CA ILE A 123 5.11 -4.69 -7.97
C ILE A 123 6.12 -3.61 -7.54
N GLN A 124 5.90 -2.92 -6.40
CA GLN A 124 6.83 -1.92 -5.88
C GLN A 124 8.18 -2.49 -5.45
N ARG A 125 8.31 -3.82 -5.30
CA ARG A 125 9.59 -4.49 -5.01
C ARG A 125 10.44 -4.69 -6.26
N PHE A 126 9.86 -4.45 -7.44
CA PHE A 126 10.53 -4.57 -8.72
C PHE A 126 10.87 -3.18 -9.27
N ASN A 127 12.15 -2.88 -9.39
CA ASN A 127 12.64 -1.60 -9.90
C ASN A 127 13.50 -1.83 -11.14
N THR A 128 13.42 -0.91 -12.12
CA THR A 128 14.27 -0.92 -13.32
C THR A 128 15.23 0.26 -13.38
N ILE A 129 15.08 1.20 -12.48
CA ILE A 129 15.97 2.35 -12.28
C ILE A 129 16.36 2.45 -10.81
N ASP A 130 17.50 3.06 -10.53
CA ASP A 130 17.96 3.40 -9.18
C ASP A 130 17.37 4.76 -8.72
N THR A 131 17.75 5.18 -7.52
CA THR A 131 17.33 6.47 -6.95
C THR A 131 17.78 7.69 -7.75
N ASP A 132 18.82 7.56 -8.57
CA ASP A 132 19.31 8.61 -9.47
C ASP A 132 18.65 8.56 -10.86
N GLY A 133 17.69 7.66 -11.07
CA GLY A 133 17.01 7.46 -12.35
C GLY A 133 17.86 6.70 -13.39
N LYS A 134 19.02 6.11 -13.01
CA LYS A 134 19.87 5.33 -13.90
C LYS A 134 19.35 3.91 -14.05
N PRO A 135 19.46 3.32 -15.25
CA PRO A 135 19.03 1.95 -15.48
C PRO A 135 19.79 0.95 -14.60
N LEU A 136 19.04 0.11 -13.89
CA LEU A 136 19.59 -1.06 -13.21
C LEU A 136 19.88 -2.17 -14.24
N GLY A 137 21.01 -2.88 -14.05
CA GLY A 137 21.35 -4.07 -14.84
C GLY A 137 20.45 -5.23 -14.46
N GLN A 138 19.27 -5.32 -15.11
CA GLN A 138 18.31 -6.38 -14.86
C GLN A 138 18.60 -7.62 -15.68
N THR A 139 18.54 -8.77 -15.04
CA THR A 139 18.69 -10.08 -15.68
C THR A 139 17.43 -10.94 -15.56
N LYS A 140 16.53 -10.63 -14.60
CA LYS A 140 15.31 -11.39 -14.31
C LYS A 140 14.06 -10.67 -14.82
N PHE A 141 13.04 -11.42 -15.22
CA PHE A 141 11.70 -10.95 -15.59
C PHE A 141 11.65 -9.87 -16.69
N MET A 142 12.62 -9.85 -17.63
CA MET A 142 12.60 -8.89 -18.74
C MET A 142 11.40 -9.09 -19.66
N ASP A 143 10.90 -10.30 -19.77
CA ASP A 143 9.73 -10.69 -20.55
C ASP A 143 8.38 -10.21 -19.95
N PHE A 144 8.38 -9.71 -18.70
CA PHE A 144 7.22 -9.03 -18.12
C PHE A 144 6.73 -7.86 -19.01
N TRP A 145 7.68 -7.06 -19.51
CA TRP A 145 7.36 -5.92 -20.38
C TRP A 145 6.85 -6.35 -21.76
N GLU A 146 7.27 -7.49 -22.28
CA GLU A 146 6.75 -8.08 -23.51
C GLU A 146 5.30 -8.54 -23.33
N LEU A 147 5.02 -9.21 -22.20
CA LEU A 147 3.66 -9.64 -21.85
C LEU A 147 2.68 -8.46 -21.75
N LEU A 148 3.09 -7.38 -21.11
CA LEU A 148 2.24 -6.17 -20.99
C LEU A 148 2.02 -5.46 -22.31
N SER A 149 2.96 -5.53 -23.27
CA SER A 149 2.89 -4.80 -24.53
C SER A 149 1.85 -5.36 -25.50
N ASP A 150 1.96 -6.63 -25.82
CA ASP A 150 1.13 -7.29 -26.84
C ASP A 150 0.64 -8.68 -26.45
N GLY A 151 1.00 -9.13 -25.25
CA GLY A 151 0.62 -10.46 -24.73
C GLY A 151 1.33 -11.61 -25.43
N ARG A 152 2.51 -11.35 -26.00
CA ARG A 152 3.28 -12.40 -26.67
C ARG A 152 4.57 -12.64 -25.92
N LEU A 153 4.80 -13.90 -25.56
CA LEU A 153 6.01 -14.34 -24.89
C LEU A 153 6.79 -15.28 -25.79
N SER A 154 8.09 -15.03 -25.91
CA SER A 154 9.00 -15.90 -26.64
C SER A 154 9.08 -17.26 -25.93
N LYS A 155 8.97 -18.37 -26.69
CA LYS A 155 9.14 -19.70 -26.11
C LYS A 155 10.60 -19.91 -25.70
N LYS A 156 10.85 -20.06 -24.43
CA LYS A 156 12.20 -20.43 -23.90
C LYS A 156 12.62 -21.87 -24.25
N HIS A 157 11.66 -22.72 -24.61
CA HIS A 157 11.94 -24.10 -25.04
C HIS A 157 12.92 -24.20 -26.23
N ARG A 158 13.11 -23.12 -26.99
CA ARG A 158 14.14 -23.05 -28.03
C ARG A 158 15.54 -23.23 -27.46
N ASP A 159 15.85 -22.56 -26.36
CA ASP A 159 17.17 -22.60 -25.74
C ASP A 159 17.45 -24.00 -25.20
N ASN A 160 16.43 -24.69 -24.65
CA ASN A 160 16.52 -26.07 -24.19
C ASN A 160 16.75 -27.04 -25.34
N LEU A 161 16.02 -26.88 -26.48
CA LEU A 161 16.23 -27.66 -27.68
C LEU A 161 17.63 -27.44 -28.28
N ASP A 162 18.12 -26.20 -28.27
CA ASP A 162 19.47 -25.88 -28.75
C ASP A 162 20.55 -26.43 -27.82
N ASN A 163 20.35 -26.38 -26.50
CA ASN A 163 21.24 -26.96 -25.51
C ASN A 163 21.28 -28.51 -25.63
N PHE A 164 20.12 -29.15 -25.82
CA PHE A 164 20.04 -30.58 -26.06
C PHE A 164 20.84 -30.98 -27.30
N LEU A 165 20.61 -30.30 -28.42
CA LEU A 165 21.36 -30.59 -29.67
C LEU A 165 22.86 -30.28 -29.52
N MET A 166 23.24 -29.22 -28.82
CA MET A 166 24.65 -28.92 -28.55
C MET A 166 25.30 -30.04 -27.73
N GLY A 167 24.66 -30.50 -26.68
CA GLY A 167 25.13 -31.59 -25.86
C GLY A 167 25.34 -32.88 -26.67
N TYR A 168 24.35 -33.23 -27.52
CA TYR A 168 24.43 -34.37 -28.42
C TYR A 168 25.62 -34.26 -29.40
N PHE A 169 25.74 -33.14 -30.11
CA PHE A 169 26.82 -32.96 -31.07
C PHE A 169 28.20 -32.95 -30.40
N GLN A 170 28.28 -32.44 -29.16
CA GLN A 170 29.51 -32.45 -28.38
C GLN A 170 29.91 -33.88 -27.99
N ARG A 171 28.99 -34.69 -27.47
CA ARG A 171 29.22 -36.11 -27.16
C ARG A 171 29.67 -36.89 -28.40
N ARG A 172 28.98 -36.72 -29.50
CA ARG A 172 29.32 -37.39 -30.76
C ARG A 172 30.68 -37.01 -31.30
N LYS A 173 31.07 -35.75 -31.15
CA LYS A 173 32.40 -35.25 -31.52
C LYS A 173 33.51 -35.84 -30.64
N GLU A 174 33.25 -35.98 -29.35
CA GLU A 174 34.19 -36.64 -28.42
C GLU A 174 34.37 -38.13 -28.71
N THR A 175 33.27 -38.84 -28.99
CA THR A 175 33.29 -40.24 -29.38
C THR A 175 34.06 -40.47 -30.68
N GLN A 176 33.83 -39.63 -31.70
CA GLN A 176 34.64 -39.68 -32.93
C GLN A 176 36.11 -39.41 -32.69
N ARG A 177 36.46 -38.49 -31.79
CA ARG A 177 37.83 -38.15 -31.44
C ARG A 177 38.54 -39.28 -30.70
N LYS A 178 37.83 -40.03 -29.83
CA LYS A 178 38.33 -41.22 -29.16
C LYS A 178 38.58 -42.35 -30.16
N ARG A 179 37.62 -42.63 -31.06
CA ARG A 179 37.78 -43.61 -32.16
C ARG A 179 38.98 -43.28 -33.08
N SER A 180 39.20 -42.03 -33.43
CA SER A 180 40.32 -41.59 -34.25
C SER A 180 41.69 -41.73 -33.55
N LYS A 181 41.69 -41.87 -32.23
CA LYS A 181 42.89 -42.12 -31.41
C LYS A 181 43.15 -43.60 -31.14
N GLY A 182 42.26 -44.50 -31.65
CA GLY A 182 42.38 -45.93 -31.45
C GLY A 182 41.93 -46.41 -30.07
N GLU A 183 41.18 -45.59 -29.34
CA GLU A 183 40.58 -45.99 -28.08
C GLU A 183 39.31 -46.82 -28.35
N GLU A 184 39.13 -47.95 -27.64
CA GLU A 184 37.89 -48.72 -27.69
C GLU A 184 36.79 -47.90 -27.07
N VAL A 185 35.75 -47.59 -27.84
CA VAL A 185 34.54 -46.89 -27.37
C VAL A 185 33.40 -47.87 -27.51
N GLU A 186 32.82 -48.27 -26.39
CA GLU A 186 31.55 -49.02 -26.37
C GLU A 186 30.43 -48.18 -26.98
N ASP A 187 29.68 -48.75 -27.96
CA ASP A 187 28.48 -48.14 -28.51
C ASP A 187 27.34 -48.31 -27.49
N GLU A 188 27.34 -47.53 -26.43
CA GLU A 188 26.23 -47.44 -25.50
C GLU A 188 25.07 -46.67 -26.15
N THR A 189 23.91 -47.29 -26.26
CA THR A 189 22.67 -46.62 -26.64
C THR A 189 22.30 -45.66 -25.48
N VAL A 190 22.44 -44.35 -25.70
CA VAL A 190 22.09 -43.37 -24.69
C VAL A 190 20.60 -43.12 -24.74
N TYR A 191 19.93 -43.35 -23.63
CA TYR A 191 18.54 -43.01 -23.41
C TYR A 191 18.40 -41.70 -22.69
N LEU A 192 17.26 -41.01 -22.86
CA LEU A 192 16.96 -39.77 -22.21
C LEU A 192 16.73 -39.97 -20.70
N SER A 193 17.26 -39.05 -19.91
CA SER A 193 16.85 -38.94 -18.51
C SER A 193 15.39 -38.48 -18.42
N MET A 194 14.72 -38.80 -17.30
CA MET A 194 13.35 -38.38 -17.04
C MET A 194 13.17 -36.83 -17.18
N TRP A 195 14.17 -36.06 -16.79
CA TRP A 195 14.13 -34.60 -16.91
C TRP A 195 14.23 -34.13 -18.36
N GLU A 196 15.12 -34.71 -19.16
CA GLU A 196 15.26 -34.40 -20.58
C GLU A 196 13.98 -34.81 -21.35
N ALA A 197 13.40 -35.95 -21.04
CA ALA A 197 12.13 -36.40 -21.61
C ALA A 197 10.98 -35.45 -21.28
N LEU A 198 10.87 -34.98 -20.05
CA LEU A 198 9.87 -34.00 -19.62
C LEU A 198 10.03 -32.67 -20.34
N GLU A 199 11.27 -32.15 -20.42
CA GLU A 199 11.56 -30.89 -21.12
C GLU A 199 11.26 -30.97 -22.61
N LEU A 200 11.69 -32.06 -23.26
CA LEU A 200 11.43 -32.29 -24.69
C LEU A 200 9.94 -32.49 -24.98
N ARG A 201 9.22 -33.22 -24.11
CA ARG A 201 7.75 -33.39 -24.22
C ARG A 201 7.06 -32.02 -24.20
N LYS A 202 7.42 -31.15 -23.27
CA LYS A 202 6.89 -29.78 -23.18
C LYS A 202 7.29 -28.94 -24.39
N ALA A 203 8.57 -28.99 -24.78
CA ALA A 203 9.10 -28.17 -25.87
C ALA A 203 8.49 -28.55 -27.23
N LEU A 204 8.21 -29.82 -27.46
CA LEU A 204 7.69 -30.35 -28.73
C LEU A 204 6.18 -30.60 -28.70
N ASN A 205 5.53 -30.36 -27.54
CA ASN A 205 4.10 -30.63 -27.31
C ASN A 205 3.69 -32.04 -27.69
N LEU A 206 4.52 -33.02 -27.27
CA LEU A 206 4.29 -34.42 -27.60
C LEU A 206 3.15 -35.00 -26.77
N GLU A 207 2.20 -35.66 -27.44
CA GLU A 207 1.15 -36.46 -26.81
C GLU A 207 1.68 -37.88 -26.54
N GLY A 208 1.49 -38.42 -25.34
CA GLY A 208 1.93 -39.78 -24.95
C GLY A 208 2.48 -39.85 -23.52
N ASN A 209 2.80 -41.08 -23.07
CA ASN A 209 3.41 -41.31 -21.78
C ASN A 209 4.88 -40.87 -21.80
N ILE A 210 5.40 -40.41 -20.67
CA ILE A 210 6.81 -40.06 -20.52
C ILE A 210 7.72 -41.26 -20.78
N GLU A 211 7.27 -42.44 -20.38
CA GLU A 211 7.99 -43.70 -20.59
C GLU A 211 8.27 -43.96 -22.06
N ASP A 212 7.30 -43.71 -22.97
CA ASP A 212 7.48 -43.86 -24.42
C ASP A 212 8.58 -42.92 -24.97
N ILE A 213 8.75 -41.74 -24.36
CA ILE A 213 9.77 -40.76 -24.76
C ILE A 213 11.15 -41.16 -24.19
N MET A 214 11.17 -41.71 -22.98
CA MET A 214 12.40 -42.21 -22.36
C MET A 214 12.96 -43.47 -23.07
N ASP A 215 12.10 -44.24 -23.69
CA ASP A 215 12.49 -45.43 -24.46
C ASP A 215 13.03 -45.10 -25.87
N MET A 216 12.91 -43.83 -26.31
CA MET A 216 13.51 -43.37 -27.56
C MET A 216 15.04 -43.24 -27.42
N THR A 217 15.72 -43.65 -28.49
CA THR A 217 17.17 -43.41 -28.57
C THR A 217 17.49 -41.93 -28.76
N GLU A 218 18.69 -41.52 -28.36
CA GLU A 218 19.16 -40.15 -28.55
C GLU A 218 19.14 -39.71 -30.02
N ASP A 219 19.43 -40.62 -30.96
CA ASP A 219 19.40 -40.34 -32.41
C ASP A 219 17.94 -40.14 -32.91
N GLU A 220 16.98 -40.96 -32.48
CA GLU A 220 15.56 -40.78 -32.82
C GLU A 220 15.01 -39.46 -32.31
N MET A 221 15.43 -39.08 -31.08
CA MET A 221 15.02 -37.83 -30.49
C MET A 221 15.64 -36.60 -31.20
N VAL A 222 16.92 -36.70 -31.64
CA VAL A 222 17.57 -35.66 -32.44
C VAL A 222 16.84 -35.47 -33.78
N ASP A 223 16.46 -36.55 -34.44
CA ASP A 223 15.70 -36.47 -35.69
C ASP A 223 14.34 -35.82 -35.46
N LEU A 224 13.66 -36.15 -34.37
CA LEU A 224 12.39 -35.53 -33.98
C LEU A 224 12.58 -34.02 -33.71
N VAL A 225 13.59 -33.61 -32.93
CA VAL A 225 13.91 -32.21 -32.64
C VAL A 225 14.27 -31.44 -33.91
N MET A 226 15.07 -32.07 -34.80
CA MET A 226 15.44 -31.44 -36.08
C MET A 226 14.25 -31.30 -37.04
N SER A 227 13.33 -32.28 -37.07
CA SER A 227 12.09 -32.19 -37.85
C SER A 227 11.17 -31.10 -37.29
N ALA A 228 11.02 -31.04 -35.97
CA ALA A 228 10.22 -30.05 -35.28
C ALA A 228 10.78 -28.62 -35.46
N LYS A 229 12.12 -28.45 -35.46
CA LYS A 229 12.76 -27.17 -35.77
C LYS A 229 12.46 -26.63 -37.16
N ARG A 230 12.09 -27.48 -38.12
CA ARG A 230 11.65 -27.05 -39.46
C ARG A 230 10.21 -26.54 -39.47
N GLN A 231 9.44 -26.75 -38.42
CA GLN A 231 8.06 -26.28 -38.32
C GLN A 231 8.04 -24.87 -37.73
N LYS A 232 7.39 -23.93 -38.44
CA LYS A 232 7.26 -22.51 -37.96
C LYS A 232 6.57 -22.39 -36.61
N ALA A 233 5.66 -23.29 -36.27
CA ALA A 233 4.88 -23.28 -35.04
C ALA A 233 5.72 -23.32 -33.75
N ILE A 234 6.96 -23.86 -33.80
CA ILE A 234 7.86 -23.92 -32.66
C ILE A 234 8.45 -22.54 -32.33
N TYR A 235 8.55 -21.67 -33.33
CA TYR A 235 9.12 -20.32 -33.20
C TYR A 235 8.07 -19.25 -32.96
N GLU A 236 6.79 -19.58 -33.08
CA GLU A 236 5.73 -18.61 -32.81
C GLU A 236 5.64 -18.32 -31.30
N PRO A 237 5.64 -17.05 -30.91
CA PRO A 237 5.46 -16.70 -29.51
C PRO A 237 4.09 -17.18 -29.01
N ILE A 238 4.05 -17.57 -27.74
CA ILE A 238 2.79 -17.94 -27.08
C ILE A 238 1.92 -16.69 -26.98
N ASN A 239 0.66 -16.84 -27.38
CA ASN A 239 -0.30 -15.76 -27.40
C ASN A 239 -1.14 -15.72 -26.13
N HIS A 240 -0.85 -14.78 -25.24
CA HIS A 240 -1.58 -14.49 -24.00
C HIS A 240 -2.63 -13.37 -24.15
N SER A 241 -3.08 -13.04 -25.35
CA SER A 241 -4.06 -11.96 -25.56
C SER A 241 -5.38 -12.16 -24.79
N LYS A 242 -5.72 -13.41 -24.43
CA LYS A 242 -6.90 -13.77 -23.66
C LYS A 242 -6.64 -13.84 -22.14
N THR A 243 -5.47 -13.44 -21.68
CA THR A 243 -5.13 -13.41 -20.26
C THR A 243 -5.60 -12.10 -19.65
N LEU A 244 -6.26 -12.17 -18.49
CA LEU A 244 -6.48 -11.03 -17.60
C LEU A 244 -5.25 -10.86 -16.74
N ILE A 245 -4.59 -9.72 -16.86
CA ILE A 245 -3.42 -9.37 -16.06
C ILE A 245 -3.88 -8.37 -14.99
N LEU A 246 -3.71 -8.77 -13.75
CA LEU A 246 -3.95 -7.93 -12.59
C LEU A 246 -2.59 -7.57 -11.99
N ILE A 247 -2.36 -6.29 -11.72
CA ILE A 247 -1.12 -5.81 -11.12
C ILE A 247 -1.48 -5.12 -9.82
N SER A 248 -0.92 -5.59 -8.72
CA SER A 248 -1.15 -5.05 -7.39
C SER A 248 0.13 -4.46 -6.82
N GLY A 249 0.02 -3.32 -6.18
CA GLY A 249 1.16 -2.68 -5.53
C GLY A 249 0.79 -1.65 -4.49
N ASN A 250 1.71 -1.49 -3.55
CA ASN A 250 1.71 -0.39 -2.60
C ASN A 250 2.58 0.72 -3.20
N LEU A 251 1.96 1.84 -3.51
CA LEU A 251 2.67 3.03 -3.97
C LEU A 251 2.64 4.08 -2.86
N ASP A 252 3.36 3.79 -1.75
CA ASP A 252 3.40 4.69 -0.60
C ASP A 252 3.84 6.11 -1.00
N ASP A 253 4.71 6.22 -2.01
CA ASP A 253 5.15 7.50 -2.60
C ASP A 253 3.99 8.30 -3.21
N ALA A 254 2.93 7.66 -3.71
CA ALA A 254 1.73 8.34 -4.22
C ALA A 254 0.81 8.82 -3.08
N PHE A 255 0.97 8.26 -1.89
CA PHE A 255 0.19 8.60 -0.70
C PHE A 255 1.05 9.44 0.26
N HIS A 256 1.52 10.61 -0.19
CA HIS A 256 2.48 11.48 0.52
C HIS A 256 2.17 11.75 2.01
N MET A 257 0.92 11.62 2.41
CA MET A 257 0.51 11.78 3.80
C MET A 257 0.84 10.58 4.70
N ALA A 258 1.01 9.39 4.12
CA ALA A 258 1.35 8.19 4.89
C ALA A 258 2.76 8.24 5.47
N THR A 259 3.66 9.01 4.83
CA THR A 259 5.04 9.19 5.30
C THR A 259 5.20 10.30 6.35
N GLN A 260 4.22 11.20 6.44
CA GLN A 260 4.27 12.37 7.36
C GLN A 260 3.42 12.18 8.62
N ALA A 261 2.44 11.26 8.58
CA ALA A 261 1.59 10.99 9.73
C ALA A 261 2.24 9.94 10.65
N SER A 262 2.22 10.17 11.94
CA SER A 262 2.44 9.10 12.91
C SER A 262 1.42 8.00 12.67
N GLU A 263 1.88 6.83 12.26
CA GLU A 263 1.05 5.72 11.77
C GLU A 263 -0.09 5.31 12.73
N ALA A 264 0.07 5.62 14.01
CA ALA A 264 -0.81 5.09 15.06
C ALA A 264 -1.99 5.99 15.44
N ASP A 265 -1.96 7.28 15.11
CA ASP A 265 -2.86 8.26 15.73
C ASP A 265 -3.68 9.12 14.77
N VAL A 266 -3.69 8.79 13.47
CA VAL A 266 -4.51 9.49 12.48
C VAL A 266 -5.95 8.97 12.53
N ASP A 267 -6.92 9.88 12.57
CA ASP A 267 -8.34 9.53 12.44
C ASP A 267 -8.65 8.90 11.07
N ALA A 268 -9.47 7.84 11.08
CA ALA A 268 -9.77 7.07 9.88
C ALA A 268 -10.47 7.91 8.79
N ASP A 269 -11.39 8.79 9.17
CA ASP A 269 -12.15 9.60 8.21
C ASP A 269 -11.27 10.72 7.64
N ILE A 270 -10.40 11.31 8.46
CA ILE A 270 -9.38 12.27 7.99
C ILE A 270 -8.46 11.59 6.97
N PHE A 271 -7.92 10.44 7.31
CA PHE A 271 -7.02 9.70 6.42
C PHE A 271 -7.70 9.24 5.12
N HIS A 272 -8.97 8.79 5.22
CA HIS A 272 -9.79 8.46 4.05
C HIS A 272 -9.94 9.68 3.12
N ALA A 273 -10.26 10.86 3.67
CA ALA A 273 -10.41 12.09 2.89
C ALA A 273 -9.13 12.47 2.13
N PHE A 274 -7.96 12.17 2.69
CA PHE A 274 -6.68 12.36 1.98
C PHE A 274 -6.45 11.34 0.89
N THR A 275 -6.66 10.06 1.17
CA THR A 275 -6.41 8.99 0.20
C THR A 275 -7.35 9.05 -0.99
N THR A 276 -8.55 9.57 -0.83
CA THR A 276 -9.49 9.81 -1.96
C THR A 276 -9.03 10.89 -2.94
N LYS A 277 -8.07 11.72 -2.57
CA LYS A 277 -7.51 12.77 -3.44
C LYS A 277 -6.35 12.30 -4.30
N VAL A 278 -5.82 11.11 -4.05
CA VAL A 278 -4.76 10.52 -4.85
C VAL A 278 -5.27 10.34 -6.28
N THR A 279 -4.56 10.94 -7.22
CA THR A 279 -4.91 10.97 -8.63
C THR A 279 -4.08 9.97 -9.43
N LEU A 280 -4.49 9.72 -10.67
CA LEU A 280 -3.69 8.94 -11.60
C LEU A 280 -2.31 9.58 -11.87
N MET A 281 -2.19 10.90 -11.74
CA MET A 281 -0.90 11.59 -11.94
C MET A 281 0.07 11.25 -10.81
N ASP A 282 -0.40 11.26 -9.55
CA ASP A 282 0.41 10.88 -8.39
C ASP A 282 0.90 9.43 -8.50
N VAL A 283 0.02 8.53 -8.94
CA VAL A 283 0.36 7.13 -9.22
C VAL A 283 1.43 7.03 -10.32
N LYS A 284 1.29 7.76 -11.42
CA LYS A 284 2.28 7.74 -12.51
C LYS A 284 3.62 8.32 -12.07
N GLU A 285 3.62 9.36 -11.25
CA GLU A 285 4.84 9.94 -10.69
C GLU A 285 5.55 8.92 -9.77
N ALA A 286 4.82 8.26 -8.88
CA ALA A 286 5.37 7.20 -8.04
C ALA A 286 5.93 6.01 -8.86
N LEU A 287 5.26 5.65 -9.95
CA LEU A 287 5.78 4.62 -10.88
C LEU A 287 7.04 5.08 -11.62
N MET A 288 7.14 6.37 -12.00
CA MET A 288 8.33 6.92 -12.67
C MET A 288 9.57 6.96 -11.75
N ASN A 289 9.39 6.91 -10.43
CA ASN A 289 10.50 6.74 -9.48
C ASN A 289 11.09 5.31 -9.49
N LYS A 290 10.41 4.35 -10.11
CA LYS A 290 10.77 2.92 -10.10
C LYS A 290 11.03 2.36 -11.50
N PHE A 291 10.37 2.92 -12.50
CA PHE A 291 10.35 2.42 -13.87
C PHE A 291 10.60 3.53 -14.88
N ARG A 292 11.18 3.17 -16.03
CA ARG A 292 11.36 4.12 -17.13
C ARG A 292 10.01 4.56 -17.72
N PRO A 293 9.90 5.77 -18.30
CA PRO A 293 8.64 6.28 -18.86
C PRO A 293 7.99 5.33 -19.89
N GLU A 294 8.79 4.68 -20.73
CA GLU A 294 8.30 3.72 -21.72
C GLU A 294 7.75 2.42 -21.08
N GLN A 295 8.22 2.07 -19.89
CA GLN A 295 7.70 0.94 -19.11
C GLN A 295 6.42 1.32 -18.39
N VAL A 296 6.35 2.52 -17.83
CA VAL A 296 5.13 3.05 -17.20
C VAL A 296 3.97 3.09 -18.19
N ALA A 297 4.23 3.44 -19.45
CA ALA A 297 3.21 3.42 -20.50
C ALA A 297 2.60 2.02 -20.76
N ARG A 298 3.30 0.93 -20.43
CA ARG A 298 2.84 -0.46 -20.64
C ARG A 298 1.87 -0.96 -19.59
N PHE A 299 1.75 -0.29 -18.42
CA PHE A 299 0.72 -0.60 -17.44
C PHE A 299 -0.71 -0.32 -17.97
N GLY A 300 -0.83 0.38 -19.10
CA GLY A 300 -2.12 0.70 -19.70
C GLY A 300 -2.83 1.86 -19.00
N ASN A 301 -4.16 1.91 -19.16
CA ASN A 301 -4.96 3.05 -18.70
C ASN A 301 -5.97 2.70 -17.60
N ILE A 302 -6.07 1.44 -17.21
CA ILE A 302 -7.02 0.99 -16.20
C ILE A 302 -6.30 0.94 -14.86
N HIS A 303 -6.56 1.94 -14.02
CA HIS A 303 -5.96 2.06 -12.70
C HIS A 303 -7.06 2.23 -11.67
N LEU A 304 -7.17 1.29 -10.75
CA LEU A 304 -8.08 1.33 -9.62
C LEU A 304 -7.28 1.76 -8.38
N ILE A 305 -7.59 2.92 -7.84
CA ILE A 305 -6.92 3.50 -6.69
C ILE A 305 -7.81 3.28 -5.47
N TYR A 306 -7.33 2.48 -4.53
CA TYR A 306 -8.02 2.16 -3.29
C TYR A 306 -7.84 3.29 -2.28
N PRO A 307 -8.90 3.93 -1.83
CA PRO A 307 -8.82 4.81 -0.67
C PRO A 307 -8.60 3.96 0.60
N SER A 308 -8.16 4.58 1.68
CA SER A 308 -8.23 3.95 3.00
C SER A 308 -9.69 3.79 3.44
N LEU A 309 -9.94 2.94 4.42
CA LEU A 309 -11.27 2.74 4.96
C LEU A 309 -11.67 3.89 5.89
N ARG A 310 -12.98 4.23 5.92
CA ARG A 310 -13.56 5.17 6.86
C ARG A 310 -13.76 4.53 8.24
N LYS A 311 -13.98 5.34 9.25
CA LYS A 311 -14.36 4.89 10.59
C LYS A 311 -15.52 3.90 10.56
N GLN A 312 -16.60 4.24 9.86
CA GLN A 312 -17.76 3.38 9.72
C GLN A 312 -17.44 2.02 9.07
N ASP A 313 -16.52 2.00 8.10
CA ASP A 313 -16.12 0.77 7.41
C ASP A 313 -15.35 -0.17 8.37
N PHE A 314 -14.49 0.40 9.22
CA PHE A 314 -13.81 -0.35 10.28
C PHE A 314 -14.80 -0.88 11.33
N GLU A 315 -15.79 -0.09 11.74
CA GLU A 315 -16.83 -0.52 12.70
C GLU A 315 -17.62 -1.70 12.15
N VAL A 316 -18.01 -1.65 10.88
CA VAL A 316 -18.68 -2.78 10.19
C VAL A 316 -17.80 -4.02 10.13
N LEU A 317 -16.50 -3.88 9.85
CA LEU A 317 -15.56 -5.01 9.84
C LEU A 317 -15.40 -5.63 11.22
N ILE A 318 -15.26 -4.82 12.26
CA ILE A 318 -15.17 -5.28 13.64
C ILE A 318 -16.43 -6.06 14.02
N GLN A 319 -17.61 -5.53 13.70
CA GLN A 319 -18.88 -6.22 13.99
C GLN A 319 -18.97 -7.56 13.26
N ARG A 320 -18.60 -7.62 11.97
CA ARG A 320 -18.57 -8.88 11.21
C ARG A 320 -17.64 -9.94 11.84
N GLU A 321 -16.48 -9.51 12.34
CA GLU A 321 -15.55 -10.43 13.01
C GLU A 321 -16.07 -10.88 14.37
N ILE A 322 -16.71 -10.00 15.12
CA ILE A 322 -17.43 -10.35 16.35
C ILE A 322 -18.51 -11.40 16.07
N ASP A 323 -19.35 -11.14 15.07
CA ASP A 323 -20.42 -12.08 14.67
C ASP A 323 -19.85 -13.42 14.20
N ARG A 324 -18.70 -13.44 13.54
CA ARG A 324 -17.98 -14.65 13.16
C ARG A 324 -17.59 -15.45 14.39
N VAL A 325 -16.91 -14.81 15.35
CA VAL A 325 -16.46 -15.48 16.60
C VAL A 325 -17.65 -16.01 17.40
N GLN A 326 -18.73 -15.23 17.50
CA GLN A 326 -19.96 -15.66 18.18
C GLN A 326 -20.59 -16.90 17.52
N ARG A 327 -20.73 -16.88 16.20
CA ARG A 327 -21.29 -17.99 15.42
C ARG A 327 -20.41 -19.24 15.52
N GLU A 328 -19.10 -19.13 15.27
CA GLU A 328 -18.19 -20.27 15.36
C GLU A 328 -18.14 -20.87 16.77
N THR A 329 -18.15 -20.02 17.80
CA THR A 329 -18.24 -20.48 19.19
C THR A 329 -19.50 -21.30 19.41
N PHE A 330 -20.65 -20.81 18.97
CA PHE A 330 -21.91 -21.52 19.13
C PHE A 330 -21.97 -22.82 18.32
N GLU A 331 -21.54 -22.79 17.05
CA GLU A 331 -21.52 -23.96 16.17
C GLU A 331 -20.64 -25.10 16.71
N HIS A 332 -19.49 -24.78 17.31
CA HIS A 332 -18.55 -25.78 17.80
C HIS A 332 -18.81 -26.23 19.23
N THR A 333 -19.41 -25.39 20.07
CA THR A 333 -19.51 -25.68 21.52
C THR A 333 -20.94 -25.69 22.05
N GLY A 334 -21.90 -25.13 21.32
CA GLY A 334 -23.26 -24.90 21.79
C GLY A 334 -23.39 -23.77 22.82
N VAL A 335 -22.29 -23.06 23.14
CA VAL A 335 -22.26 -21.96 24.10
C VAL A 335 -22.54 -20.64 23.38
N GLN A 336 -23.53 -19.89 23.84
CA GLN A 336 -23.86 -18.59 23.31
C GLN A 336 -22.97 -17.50 23.89
N LEU A 337 -22.21 -16.83 23.04
CA LEU A 337 -21.38 -15.70 23.41
C LEU A 337 -22.11 -14.38 23.17
N THR A 338 -22.20 -13.54 24.19
CA THR A 338 -22.79 -12.19 24.13
C THR A 338 -21.73 -11.17 24.52
N LEU A 339 -21.61 -10.11 23.75
CA LEU A 339 -20.59 -9.07 23.95
C LEU A 339 -21.26 -7.71 24.16
N ASP A 340 -20.70 -6.95 25.10
CA ASP A 340 -21.07 -5.55 25.29
C ASP A 340 -20.35 -4.67 24.24
N ASP A 341 -20.93 -3.52 23.90
CA ASP A 341 -20.35 -2.56 22.95
C ASP A 341 -18.95 -2.05 23.38
N SER A 342 -18.62 -2.14 24.66
CA SER A 342 -17.29 -1.79 25.18
C SER A 342 -16.18 -2.65 24.58
N ILE A 343 -16.48 -3.90 24.22
CA ILE A 343 -15.53 -4.80 23.55
C ILE A 343 -15.27 -4.33 22.10
N ALA A 344 -16.31 -3.96 21.37
CA ALA A 344 -16.14 -3.42 20.01
C ALA A 344 -15.32 -2.12 20.01
N ARG A 345 -15.58 -1.22 20.97
CA ARG A 345 -14.77 0.01 21.18
C ARG A 345 -13.32 -0.30 21.53
N LEU A 346 -13.10 -1.33 22.36
CA LEU A 346 -11.75 -1.79 22.72
C LEU A 346 -10.99 -2.30 21.48
N ILE A 347 -11.65 -3.14 20.65
CA ILE A 347 -11.07 -3.65 19.40
C ILE A 347 -10.75 -2.48 18.45
N TYR A 348 -11.68 -1.53 18.29
CA TYR A 348 -11.47 -0.35 17.45
C TYR A 348 -10.22 0.43 17.90
N ARG A 349 -10.13 0.75 19.19
CA ARG A 349 -9.02 1.54 19.76
C ARG A 349 -7.65 0.87 19.60
N ASN A 350 -7.60 -0.47 19.66
CA ASN A 350 -6.35 -1.23 19.56
C ASN A 350 -6.04 -1.80 18.19
N GLY A 351 -7.01 -1.82 17.28
CA GLY A 351 -6.88 -2.47 15.97
C GLY A 351 -7.03 -1.53 14.79
N VAL A 352 -7.54 -0.31 14.96
CA VAL A 352 -7.73 0.60 13.82
C VAL A 352 -6.53 1.52 13.67
N PHE A 353 -5.76 1.24 12.64
CA PHE A 353 -4.62 2.03 12.16
C PHE A 353 -4.83 2.24 10.66
N PRO A 354 -5.41 3.36 10.23
CA PRO A 354 -5.80 3.59 8.85
C PRO A 354 -4.66 3.39 7.84
N VAL A 355 -3.43 3.73 8.24
CA VAL A 355 -2.20 3.55 7.43
C VAL A 355 -1.85 2.06 7.22
N GLN A 356 -2.16 1.20 8.19
CA GLN A 356 -1.86 -0.24 8.16
C GLN A 356 -3.02 -1.08 7.62
N GLY A 357 -4.17 -0.46 7.35
CA GLY A 357 -5.37 -1.12 6.85
C GLY A 357 -6.04 -2.03 7.88
N VAL A 358 -6.58 -3.17 7.44
CA VAL A 358 -7.43 -4.02 8.30
C VAL A 358 -6.67 -5.10 9.08
N ARG A 359 -5.42 -5.37 8.75
CA ARG A 359 -4.66 -6.45 9.42
C ARG A 359 -4.59 -6.32 10.94
N PRO A 360 -4.34 -5.12 11.52
CA PRO A 360 -4.32 -4.96 12.97
C PRO A 360 -5.68 -5.19 13.63
N VAL A 361 -6.80 -4.95 12.91
CA VAL A 361 -8.15 -5.25 13.42
C VAL A 361 -8.31 -6.74 13.69
N PHE A 362 -7.96 -7.58 12.71
CA PHE A 362 -8.03 -9.04 12.87
C PHE A 362 -7.14 -9.54 14.01
N SER A 363 -5.91 -9.02 14.11
CA SER A 363 -5.02 -9.34 15.22
C SER A 363 -5.62 -8.95 16.57
N SER A 364 -6.28 -7.77 16.65
CA SER A 364 -6.91 -7.32 17.89
C SER A 364 -8.14 -8.14 18.26
N VAL A 365 -8.91 -8.63 17.28
CA VAL A 365 -10.00 -9.59 17.55
C VAL A 365 -9.45 -10.88 18.15
N THR A 366 -8.39 -11.43 17.58
CA THR A 366 -7.73 -12.63 18.12
C THR A 366 -7.21 -12.38 19.54
N ASP A 367 -6.50 -11.30 19.78
CA ASP A 367 -5.91 -10.99 21.09
C ASP A 367 -6.97 -10.70 22.17
N ILE A 368 -8.04 -9.99 21.81
CA ILE A 368 -9.08 -9.56 22.77
C ILE A 368 -10.11 -10.65 23.01
N LEU A 369 -10.58 -11.31 21.95
CA LEU A 369 -11.65 -12.31 22.06
C LEU A 369 -11.13 -13.73 22.08
N GLU A 370 -10.51 -14.20 20.99
CA GLU A 370 -10.23 -15.62 20.79
C GLU A 370 -9.29 -16.20 21.87
N MET A 371 -8.22 -15.47 22.21
CA MET A 371 -7.26 -15.92 23.22
C MET A 371 -7.86 -15.97 24.63
N ASN A 372 -8.77 -15.07 24.96
CA ASN A 372 -9.39 -15.04 26.28
C ASN A 372 -10.58 -16.00 26.42
N LEU A 373 -11.25 -16.32 25.30
CA LEU A 373 -12.41 -17.22 25.28
C LEU A 373 -12.09 -18.65 25.72
N SER A 374 -10.88 -19.14 25.48
CA SER A 374 -10.52 -20.55 25.72
C SER A 374 -10.75 -21.01 27.18
N LYS A 375 -10.39 -20.17 28.15
CA LYS A 375 -10.58 -20.49 29.59
C LYS A 375 -12.03 -20.43 29.99
N MET A 376 -12.79 -19.49 29.49
CA MET A 376 -14.22 -19.31 29.75
C MET A 376 -15.04 -20.43 29.12
N LEU A 377 -14.71 -20.84 27.91
CA LEU A 377 -15.34 -21.97 27.23
C LEU A 377 -15.07 -23.28 27.94
N LEU A 378 -13.84 -23.51 28.41
CA LEU A 378 -13.53 -24.70 29.21
C LEU A 378 -14.38 -24.75 30.47
N HIS A 379 -14.52 -23.61 31.16
CA HIS A 379 -15.36 -23.52 32.36
C HIS A 379 -16.84 -23.77 32.04
N ALA A 380 -17.37 -23.10 30.99
CA ALA A 380 -18.75 -23.28 30.55
C ALA A 380 -19.06 -24.76 30.23
N LEU A 381 -18.19 -25.42 29.47
CA LEU A 381 -18.37 -26.81 29.07
C LEU A 381 -18.27 -27.78 30.25
N THR A 382 -17.40 -27.51 31.24
CA THR A 382 -17.24 -28.37 32.40
C THR A 382 -18.40 -28.26 33.41
N HIS A 383 -19.05 -27.09 33.45
CA HIS A 383 -20.17 -26.81 34.36
C HIS A 383 -21.54 -26.81 33.67
N ASN A 384 -21.61 -27.21 32.39
CA ASN A 384 -22.83 -27.20 31.56
C ASN A 384 -23.50 -25.82 31.46
N GLU A 385 -22.70 -24.75 31.46
CA GLU A 385 -23.20 -23.40 31.24
C GLU A 385 -23.38 -23.14 29.75
N SER A 386 -24.49 -22.48 29.38
CA SER A 386 -24.85 -22.27 27.97
C SER A 386 -24.55 -20.85 27.45
N THR A 387 -24.14 -19.93 28.34
CA THR A 387 -23.96 -18.52 28.00
C THR A 387 -22.69 -17.95 28.60
N ILE A 388 -22.02 -17.12 27.81
CA ILE A 388 -20.88 -16.30 28.22
C ILE A 388 -21.21 -14.86 27.87
N TYR A 389 -21.10 -13.94 28.82
CA TYR A 389 -21.21 -12.50 28.61
C TYR A 389 -19.87 -11.84 28.83
N LEU A 390 -19.43 -10.99 27.91
CA LEU A 390 -18.15 -10.27 27.95
C LEU A 390 -18.37 -8.77 27.92
N SER A 391 -17.66 -8.03 28.76
CA SER A 391 -17.59 -6.57 28.79
C SER A 391 -16.18 -6.09 29.09
N PHE A 392 -15.91 -4.82 28.82
CA PHE A 392 -14.63 -4.19 29.15
C PHE A 392 -14.84 -3.04 30.14
N ASN A 393 -14.20 -3.15 31.29
CA ASN A 393 -14.19 -2.12 32.31
C ASN A 393 -13.04 -1.14 32.03
N GLU A 394 -13.38 0.03 31.52
CA GLU A 394 -12.38 1.06 31.15
C GLU A 394 -11.64 1.63 32.36
N ALA A 395 -12.29 1.71 33.53
CA ALA A 395 -11.67 2.28 34.73
C ALA A 395 -10.59 1.38 35.31
N GLU A 396 -10.82 0.06 35.29
CA GLU A 396 -9.90 -0.95 35.80
C GLU A 396 -9.01 -1.58 34.72
N GLN A 397 -9.25 -1.26 33.45
CA GLN A 397 -8.56 -1.85 32.29
C GLN A 397 -8.62 -3.38 32.30
N LYS A 398 -9.82 -3.92 32.52
CA LYS A 398 -10.05 -5.36 32.63
C LYS A 398 -11.17 -5.81 31.68
N ILE A 399 -10.97 -6.96 31.06
CA ILE A 399 -12.05 -7.70 30.42
C ILE A 399 -12.75 -8.49 31.50
N GLU A 400 -14.03 -8.24 31.68
CA GLU A 400 -14.91 -8.92 32.60
C GLU A 400 -15.78 -9.91 31.85
N ALA A 401 -15.87 -11.13 32.35
CA ALA A 401 -16.72 -12.16 31.78
C ALA A 401 -17.61 -12.79 32.83
N LYS A 402 -18.85 -13.03 32.48
CA LYS A 402 -19.81 -13.77 33.30
C LYS A 402 -20.17 -15.07 32.60
N VAL A 403 -19.94 -16.20 33.30
CA VAL A 403 -20.25 -17.55 32.82
C VAL A 403 -21.13 -18.23 33.86
N GLY A 404 -22.44 -18.29 33.60
CA GLY A 404 -23.42 -18.69 34.61
C GLY A 404 -23.35 -17.77 35.85
N ASP A 405 -23.07 -18.34 37.03
CA ASP A 405 -22.89 -17.59 38.28
C ASP A 405 -21.42 -17.25 38.58
N THR A 406 -20.49 -17.58 37.68
CA THR A 406 -19.05 -17.35 37.89
C THR A 406 -18.58 -16.11 37.13
N ASP A 407 -17.90 -15.21 37.86
CA ASP A 407 -17.30 -14.02 37.27
C ASP A 407 -15.79 -14.24 37.03
N PHE A 408 -15.33 -13.85 35.84
CA PHE A 408 -13.94 -13.83 35.44
C PHE A 408 -13.51 -12.40 35.21
N SER A 409 -12.28 -12.08 35.54
CA SER A 409 -11.69 -10.78 35.32
C SER A 409 -10.24 -10.95 34.84
N TYR A 410 -9.93 -10.41 33.67
CA TYR A 410 -8.60 -10.48 33.09
C TYR A 410 -8.08 -9.06 32.84
N PRO A 411 -6.88 -8.73 33.36
CA PRO A 411 -6.28 -7.46 33.05
C PRO A 411 -5.96 -7.44 31.54
N TYR A 412 -6.48 -6.44 30.85
CA TYR A 412 -6.17 -6.19 29.46
C TYR A 412 -5.62 -4.77 29.30
N SER A 413 -4.37 -4.70 28.92
CA SER A 413 -3.82 -3.50 28.36
C SER A 413 -3.29 -3.87 26.98
N GLY A 414 -3.95 -3.38 25.94
CA GLY A 414 -3.51 -3.52 24.55
C GLY A 414 -2.08 -3.03 24.39
N ARG A 415 -1.35 -3.57 23.41
CA ARG A 415 0.04 -3.13 23.15
C ARG A 415 0.12 -1.62 22.96
N ILE A 416 -0.85 -1.05 22.30
CA ILE A 416 -0.91 0.37 21.97
C ILE A 416 -1.47 1.20 23.11
N ASP A 417 -2.48 0.70 23.82
CA ASP A 417 -2.94 1.34 25.04
C ASP A 417 -1.84 1.38 26.11
N LYS A 418 -0.98 0.35 26.20
CA LYS A 418 0.20 0.40 27.08
C LYS A 418 1.13 1.53 26.70
N ILE A 419 1.40 1.71 25.40
CA ILE A 419 2.26 2.79 24.92
C ILE A 419 1.61 4.15 25.18
N ARG A 420 0.29 4.29 24.91
CA ARG A 420 -0.47 5.51 25.21
C ARG A 420 -0.59 5.81 26.70
N GLN A 421 -0.69 4.80 27.55
CA GLN A 421 -0.81 4.93 29.01
C GLN A 421 0.53 5.15 29.71
N THR A 422 1.65 4.76 29.09
CA THR A 422 2.99 5.03 29.64
C THR A 422 3.42 6.50 29.48
N ASN A 423 2.64 7.34 28.80
CA ASN A 423 2.91 8.76 28.72
C ASN A 423 2.79 9.37 30.14
N GLN A 424 3.92 9.68 30.74
CA GLN A 424 3.98 10.38 32.01
C GLN A 424 3.22 11.71 31.91
N GLN A 425 2.52 12.12 32.96
CA GLN A 425 1.74 13.37 32.96
C GLN A 425 2.57 14.58 32.47
N ALA A 426 3.86 14.59 32.82
CA ALA A 426 4.78 15.64 32.36
C ALA A 426 4.98 15.62 30.84
N ALA A 427 5.09 14.44 30.23
CA ALA A 427 5.20 14.28 28.78
C ALA A 427 3.90 14.71 28.07
N VAL A 428 2.75 14.29 28.58
CA VAL A 428 1.44 14.72 28.06
C VAL A 428 1.27 16.23 28.14
N ALA A 429 1.71 16.86 29.23
CA ALA A 429 1.67 18.31 29.38
C ALA A 429 2.59 19.02 28.36
N ASN A 430 3.81 18.50 28.16
CA ASN A 430 4.76 19.03 27.18
C ASN A 430 4.19 18.94 25.75
N ILE A 431 3.74 17.75 25.33
CA ILE A 431 3.13 17.52 24.03
C ILE A 431 1.90 18.41 23.83
N SER A 432 1.06 18.57 24.87
CA SER A 432 -0.14 19.41 24.77
C SER A 432 0.20 20.87 24.50
N VAL A 433 1.26 21.39 25.10
CA VAL A 433 1.74 22.77 24.86
C VAL A 433 2.32 22.89 23.45
N HIS A 434 3.13 21.92 23.04
CA HIS A 434 3.74 21.86 21.72
C HIS A 434 2.69 21.93 20.61
N GLU A 435 1.72 21.01 20.61
CA GLU A 435 0.69 20.92 19.60
C GLU A 435 -0.28 22.11 19.62
N SER A 436 -0.57 22.62 20.82
CA SER A 436 -1.36 23.84 20.93
C SER A 436 -0.62 25.05 20.37
N GLY A 437 0.71 25.09 20.46
CA GLY A 437 1.55 26.09 19.82
C GLY A 437 1.36 26.13 18.31
N HIS A 438 1.47 24.97 17.65
CA HIS A 438 1.19 24.83 16.22
C HIS A 438 -0.23 25.27 15.87
N ALA A 439 -1.22 24.82 16.64
CA ALA A 439 -2.62 25.12 16.41
C ALA A 439 -2.92 26.63 16.50
N VAL A 440 -2.41 27.30 17.51
CA VAL A 440 -2.61 28.76 17.71
C VAL A 440 -2.06 29.55 16.54
N VAL A 441 -0.81 29.26 16.14
CA VAL A 441 -0.17 29.97 15.02
C VAL A 441 -0.86 29.63 13.69
N TYR A 442 -1.24 28.38 13.48
CA TYR A 442 -1.98 27.95 12.30
C TYR A 442 -3.31 28.68 12.16
N MET A 443 -4.11 28.72 13.21
CA MET A 443 -5.39 29.43 13.24
C MET A 443 -5.22 30.94 13.05
N ALA A 444 -4.20 31.54 13.64
CA ALA A 444 -3.95 32.96 13.51
C ALA A 444 -3.52 33.40 12.10
N LEU A 445 -2.76 32.54 11.38
CA LEU A 445 -2.23 32.87 10.06
C LEU A 445 -3.16 32.49 8.91
N PHE A 446 -3.83 31.33 9.04
CA PHE A 446 -4.67 30.80 7.98
C PHE A 446 -6.19 30.99 8.23
N GLY A 447 -6.60 31.33 9.46
CA GLY A 447 -8.02 31.41 9.81
C GLY A 447 -8.74 30.06 9.80
N LEU A 448 -8.01 28.97 9.76
CA LEU A 448 -8.52 27.60 9.69
C LEU A 448 -8.24 26.86 10.99
N VAL A 449 -9.18 26.03 11.42
CA VAL A 449 -8.99 25.18 12.58
C VAL A 449 -8.22 23.92 12.17
N PRO A 450 -7.20 23.46 12.94
CA PRO A 450 -6.55 22.18 12.70
C PRO A 450 -7.55 21.03 12.64
N LEU A 451 -7.27 20.03 11.81
CA LEU A 451 -8.18 18.88 11.63
C LEU A 451 -8.26 18.03 12.89
N GLN A 452 -7.15 17.89 13.61
CA GLN A 452 -7.05 17.10 14.83
C GLN A 452 -5.90 17.60 15.72
N LEU A 453 -6.08 17.57 17.03
CA LEU A 453 -5.04 17.78 18.04
C LEU A 453 -4.99 16.57 18.97
N GLN A 454 -3.81 16.03 19.22
CA GLN A 454 -3.61 14.91 20.13
C GLN A 454 -2.39 15.13 21.04
N SER A 455 -2.50 14.69 22.29
CA SER A 455 -1.39 14.71 23.27
C SER A 455 -1.05 13.34 23.83
N LYS A 456 -1.91 12.35 23.59
CA LYS A 456 -1.66 10.95 23.97
C LYS A 456 -1.39 10.18 22.69
N VAL A 457 -0.13 10.03 22.35
CA VAL A 457 0.33 9.39 21.13
C VAL A 457 0.93 8.02 21.41
N ALA A 458 0.89 7.14 20.41
CA ALA A 458 1.35 5.76 20.54
C ALA A 458 2.88 5.61 20.48
N SER A 459 3.60 6.63 20.02
CA SER A 459 5.05 6.57 19.82
C SER A 459 5.74 7.65 20.63
N SER A 460 6.83 7.29 21.31
CA SER A 460 7.67 8.26 22.04
C SER A 460 8.47 9.19 21.13
N TYR A 461 8.51 8.91 19.83
CA TYR A 461 9.21 9.71 18.82
C TYR A 461 8.29 10.62 18.02
N SER A 462 6.99 10.37 18.02
CA SER A 462 6.00 11.27 17.43
C SER A 462 5.44 12.13 18.55
N GLY A 463 5.70 13.42 18.52
CA GLY A 463 4.97 14.41 19.31
C GLY A 463 3.47 14.26 19.09
N GLY A 464 2.67 14.96 19.85
CA GLY A 464 1.25 15.11 19.55
C GLY A 464 1.11 15.65 18.14
N PHE A 465 0.03 15.30 17.45
CA PHE A 465 -0.06 15.51 16.02
C PHE A 465 -1.11 16.55 15.68
N THR A 466 -0.68 17.60 15.00
CA THR A 466 -1.57 18.59 14.40
C THR A 466 -1.63 18.35 12.91
N PHE A 467 -2.84 18.02 12.38
CA PHE A 467 -3.02 17.68 10.98
C PHE A 467 -3.54 18.88 10.18
N PRO A 468 -2.67 19.59 9.45
CA PRO A 468 -3.05 20.81 8.73
C PRO A 468 -3.78 20.46 7.42
N HIS A 469 -4.54 21.46 6.92
CA HIS A 469 -5.11 21.41 5.58
C HIS A 469 -4.01 21.48 4.51
N GLN A 470 -4.33 21.03 3.31
CA GLN A 470 -3.46 21.28 2.17
C GLN A 470 -3.50 22.77 1.79
N ILE A 471 -2.37 23.42 1.89
CA ILE A 471 -2.24 24.86 1.61
C ILE A 471 -1.55 25.07 0.27
N HIS A 472 -2.14 25.89 -0.60
CA HIS A 472 -1.51 26.26 -1.85
C HIS A 472 -0.21 27.05 -1.59
N ARG A 473 0.90 26.59 -2.20
CA ARG A 473 2.24 27.16 -1.96
C ARG A 473 2.40 28.50 -2.68
N THR A 474 2.41 29.58 -1.92
CA THR A 474 2.75 30.92 -2.37
C THR A 474 3.92 31.45 -1.52
N LYS A 475 4.54 32.56 -1.94
CA LYS A 475 5.59 33.24 -1.13
C LYS A 475 5.12 33.44 0.30
N ARG A 476 3.90 33.95 0.51
CA ARG A 476 3.31 34.21 1.82
C ARG A 476 3.03 32.92 2.59
N SER A 477 2.33 31.96 1.98
CA SER A 477 1.96 30.73 2.68
C SER A 477 3.16 29.87 3.09
N MET A 478 4.27 29.94 2.35
CA MET A 478 5.52 29.29 2.73
C MET A 478 6.13 29.91 4.00
N LEU A 479 6.20 31.23 4.09
CA LEU A 479 6.67 31.92 5.31
C LEU A 479 5.75 31.63 6.50
N ASP A 480 4.45 31.62 6.28
CA ASP A 480 3.47 31.32 7.32
C ASP A 480 3.58 29.85 7.80
N MET A 481 3.81 28.90 6.91
CA MET A 481 4.05 27.50 7.29
C MET A 481 5.35 27.29 8.06
N ILE A 482 6.42 28.01 7.73
CA ILE A 482 7.66 27.99 8.52
C ILE A 482 7.37 28.44 9.97
N LYS A 483 6.56 29.48 10.15
CA LYS A 483 6.15 29.94 11.50
C LYS A 483 5.33 28.88 12.23
N VAL A 484 4.45 28.16 11.53
CA VAL A 484 3.68 27.06 12.13
C VAL A 484 4.62 25.97 12.63
N TYR A 485 5.59 25.52 11.82
CA TYR A 485 6.57 24.52 12.26
C TYR A 485 7.42 24.98 13.44
N LEU A 486 7.77 26.26 13.53
CA LEU A 486 8.56 26.80 14.65
C LEU A 486 7.75 26.91 15.95
N ALA A 487 6.42 26.94 15.85
CA ALA A 487 5.54 27.34 16.95
C ALA A 487 5.52 26.35 18.12
N GLY A 488 5.57 25.04 17.86
CA GLY A 488 5.54 24.02 18.93
C GLY A 488 6.69 24.17 19.91
N GLY A 489 7.92 24.16 19.42
CA GLY A 489 9.10 24.34 20.26
C GLY A 489 9.19 25.69 20.93
N LEU A 490 8.69 26.78 20.29
CA LEU A 490 8.64 28.10 20.89
C LEU A 490 7.57 28.20 21.98
N ALA A 491 6.45 27.51 21.84
CA ALA A 491 5.43 27.41 22.88
C ALA A 491 5.97 26.71 24.14
N GLU A 492 6.73 25.60 23.96
CA GLU A 492 7.42 24.95 25.08
C GLU A 492 8.38 25.90 25.81
N GLU A 493 9.21 26.66 25.08
CA GLU A 493 10.11 27.66 25.66
C GLU A 493 9.37 28.71 26.46
N MET A 494 8.22 29.17 25.98
CA MET A 494 7.42 30.21 26.64
C MET A 494 6.72 29.69 27.90
N VAL A 495 6.26 28.46 27.92
CA VAL A 495 5.48 27.89 29.03
C VAL A 495 6.39 27.27 30.09
N PHE A 496 7.41 26.53 29.69
CA PHE A 496 8.29 25.75 30.58
C PHE A 496 9.66 26.41 30.80
N GLY A 497 9.97 27.44 30.05
CA GLY A 497 11.28 28.08 30.04
C GLY A 497 12.25 27.46 29.03
N ALA A 498 13.17 28.26 28.51
CA ALA A 498 14.07 27.87 27.41
C ALA A 498 14.95 26.63 27.71
N LEU A 499 15.33 26.42 28.98
CA LEU A 499 16.16 25.30 29.40
C LEU A 499 15.38 23.96 29.47
N ASN A 500 14.06 24.03 29.49
CA ASN A 500 13.17 22.87 29.59
C ASN A 500 12.47 22.51 28.28
N ALA A 501 12.82 23.20 27.17
CA ALA A 501 12.32 22.84 25.85
C ALA A 501 12.81 21.43 25.44
N SER A 502 11.92 20.63 24.90
CA SER A 502 12.21 19.24 24.56
C SER A 502 12.92 19.07 23.22
N THR A 503 13.48 17.89 22.98
CA THR A 503 14.03 17.50 21.67
C THR A 503 12.94 17.17 20.65
N GLY A 504 11.66 17.11 21.03
CA GLY A 504 10.51 16.85 20.15
C GLY A 504 10.38 17.81 18.97
N ARG A 505 11.04 18.99 19.07
CA ARG A 505 11.10 20.01 18.01
C ARG A 505 12.02 19.67 16.81
N GLU A 506 12.71 18.54 16.80
CA GLU A 506 13.72 18.20 15.79
C GLU A 506 13.12 18.16 14.38
N ASN A 507 12.08 17.36 14.19
CA ASN A 507 11.41 17.21 12.89
C ASN A 507 10.81 18.55 12.39
N ASP A 508 10.17 19.30 13.27
CA ASP A 508 9.58 20.59 12.91
C ASP A 508 10.64 21.60 12.45
N ARG A 509 11.77 21.61 13.14
CA ARG A 509 12.89 22.47 12.78
C ARG A 509 13.50 22.05 11.45
N GLU A 510 13.59 20.76 11.18
CA GLU A 510 14.02 20.24 9.89
C GLU A 510 13.07 20.69 8.77
N GLN A 511 11.75 20.49 8.94
CA GLN A 511 10.74 20.91 7.97
C GLN A 511 10.76 22.43 7.73
N ALA A 512 10.87 23.22 8.78
CA ALA A 512 11.02 24.66 8.68
C ALA A 512 12.25 25.06 7.86
N THR A 513 13.38 24.37 8.10
CA THR A 513 14.65 24.64 7.41
C THR A 513 14.56 24.25 5.93
N VAL A 514 13.98 23.09 5.61
CA VAL A 514 13.77 22.65 4.23
C VAL A 514 12.91 23.65 3.47
N LEU A 515 11.80 24.11 4.05
CA LEU A 515 10.96 25.15 3.43
C LEU A 515 11.71 26.48 3.23
N ALA A 516 12.54 26.88 4.16
CA ALA A 516 13.34 28.09 4.05
C ALA A 516 14.40 27.98 2.94
N LEU A 517 15.06 26.82 2.82
CA LEU A 517 15.98 26.53 1.73
C LEU A 517 15.26 26.52 0.37
N ASP A 518 14.10 25.88 0.27
CA ASP A 518 13.27 25.87 -0.93
C ASP A 518 12.83 27.29 -1.31
N PHE A 519 12.42 28.09 -0.34
CA PHE A 519 12.01 29.49 -0.53
C PHE A 519 13.10 30.32 -1.22
N VAL A 520 14.34 30.22 -0.73
CA VAL A 520 15.48 30.97 -1.27
C VAL A 520 16.04 30.30 -2.53
N ARG A 521 16.36 29.00 -2.46
CA ARG A 521 17.18 28.31 -3.46
C ARG A 521 16.41 27.74 -4.64
N LYS A 522 15.18 27.32 -4.43
CA LYS A 522 14.37 26.66 -5.44
C LYS A 522 13.42 27.62 -6.14
N TYR A 523 12.72 28.42 -5.35
CA TYR A 523 11.67 29.30 -5.89
C TYR A 523 12.14 30.74 -6.14
N GLY A 524 13.31 31.14 -5.62
CA GLY A 524 13.80 32.50 -5.78
C GLY A 524 12.84 33.54 -5.21
N PHE A 525 12.18 33.23 -4.09
CA PHE A 525 11.24 34.13 -3.43
C PHE A 525 11.93 35.16 -2.52
N ASP A 526 13.23 35.03 -2.32
CA ASP A 526 14.03 36.03 -1.64
C ASP A 526 14.28 37.24 -2.56
N ASP A 527 14.44 38.43 -1.96
CA ASP A 527 14.63 39.66 -2.71
C ASP A 527 16.07 39.80 -3.23
N GLU A 528 17.05 39.13 -2.61
CA GLU A 528 18.47 39.18 -2.98
C GLU A 528 18.89 38.10 -3.96
N PHE A 529 18.23 36.91 -3.94
CA PHE A 529 18.60 35.73 -4.74
C PHE A 529 17.49 35.36 -5.71
N GLN A 530 17.74 35.56 -7.00
CA GLN A 530 16.78 35.26 -8.09
C GLN A 530 17.13 33.99 -8.86
N ALA A 531 18.34 33.45 -8.69
CA ALA A 531 18.76 32.24 -9.38
C ALA A 531 18.37 30.97 -8.60
N THR A 532 18.21 29.85 -9.33
CA THR A 532 17.94 28.55 -8.71
C THR A 532 19.26 27.88 -8.32
N TYR A 533 19.42 27.62 -7.03
CA TYR A 533 20.63 27.04 -6.43
C TYR A 533 20.53 25.53 -6.18
N THR A 534 19.54 24.87 -6.77
CA THR A 534 19.29 23.42 -6.61
C THR A 534 19.62 22.58 -7.83
N LEU A 535 20.37 23.15 -8.80
CA LEU A 535 20.76 22.48 -10.04
C LEU A 535 21.96 21.55 -9.85
N ASP A 536 21.82 20.51 -9.04
CA ASP A 536 22.91 19.59 -8.65
C ASP A 536 23.49 18.77 -9.81
N HIS A 537 22.69 18.58 -10.86
CA HIS A 537 23.07 17.72 -12.00
C HIS A 537 23.69 18.52 -13.16
N HIS A 538 23.89 19.82 -12.99
CA HIS A 538 24.48 20.66 -14.03
C HIS A 538 25.97 20.94 -13.72
N ALA A 539 26.80 20.94 -14.77
CA ALA A 539 28.23 21.23 -14.65
C ALA A 539 28.56 22.63 -14.10
N TYR A 540 27.56 23.49 -13.99
CA TYR A 540 27.66 24.89 -13.54
C TYR A 540 26.81 25.16 -12.29
N ALA A 541 26.77 24.22 -11.35
CA ALA A 541 26.09 24.42 -10.07
C ALA A 541 26.62 25.68 -9.34
N MET A 542 25.70 26.49 -8.84
CA MET A 542 26.08 27.71 -8.10
C MET A 542 26.55 27.36 -6.68
N ASN A 543 27.46 28.18 -6.12
CA ASN A 543 27.89 28.01 -4.73
C ASN A 543 26.71 28.29 -3.78
N ARG A 544 26.33 27.31 -2.96
CA ARG A 544 25.20 27.35 -2.03
C ARG A 544 25.53 28.11 -0.75
N ASP A 545 26.81 28.24 -0.38
CA ASP A 545 27.24 28.88 0.86
C ASP A 545 26.79 30.35 0.95
N VAL A 546 26.65 31.01 -0.21
CA VAL A 546 26.19 32.41 -0.26
C VAL A 546 24.77 32.63 0.26
N THR A 547 23.93 31.58 0.23
CA THR A 547 22.54 31.63 0.68
C THR A 547 22.33 31.21 2.12
N ASP A 548 23.32 30.57 2.77
CA ASP A 548 23.18 30.00 4.11
C ASP A 548 22.93 31.07 5.16
N MET A 549 23.66 32.19 5.11
CA MET A 549 23.48 33.30 6.05
C MET A 549 22.12 33.96 5.92
N ASP A 550 21.55 34.05 4.72
CA ASP A 550 20.24 34.68 4.52
C ASP A 550 19.10 33.78 4.94
N VAL A 551 19.24 32.47 4.73
CA VAL A 551 18.34 31.48 5.32
C VAL A 551 18.34 31.60 6.84
N GLU A 552 19.51 31.69 7.49
CA GLU A 552 19.60 31.87 8.95
C GLU A 552 19.01 33.18 9.43
N LYS A 553 19.28 34.32 8.77
CA LYS A 553 18.65 35.61 9.09
C LYS A 553 17.13 35.54 8.97
N MET A 554 16.61 34.90 7.90
CA MET A 554 15.18 34.69 7.70
C MET A 554 14.59 33.85 8.84
N MET A 555 15.24 32.76 9.21
CA MET A 555 14.80 31.91 10.33
C MET A 555 14.77 32.67 11.65
N MET A 556 15.79 33.43 11.97
CA MET A 556 15.82 34.29 13.19
C MET A 556 14.68 35.29 13.22
N ARG A 557 14.38 35.95 12.10
CA ARG A 557 13.24 36.86 11.96
C ARG A 557 11.92 36.13 12.20
N LEU A 558 11.71 34.98 11.54
CA LEU A 558 10.48 34.22 11.68
C LEU A 558 10.28 33.64 13.09
N VAL A 559 11.35 33.26 13.79
CA VAL A 559 11.33 32.89 15.21
C VAL A 559 10.81 34.06 16.06
N SER A 560 11.31 35.29 15.83
CA SER A 560 10.86 36.48 16.57
C SER A 560 9.38 36.78 16.31
N GLU A 561 8.95 36.76 15.04
CA GLU A 561 7.56 37.00 14.64
C GLU A 561 6.61 35.91 15.23
N THR A 562 7.03 34.65 15.24
CA THR A 562 6.23 33.55 15.80
C THR A 562 6.08 33.70 17.32
N ARG A 563 7.15 34.07 18.01
CA ARG A 563 7.10 34.30 19.46
C ARG A 563 6.16 35.45 19.82
N GLU A 564 6.17 36.52 19.03
CA GLU A 564 5.24 37.63 19.20
C GLU A 564 3.79 37.21 18.98
N LEU A 565 3.54 36.38 17.94
CA LEU A 565 2.22 35.87 17.64
C LEU A 565 1.66 34.97 18.75
N LEU A 566 2.48 34.04 19.28
CA LEU A 566 2.13 33.23 20.45
C LEU A 566 1.84 34.08 21.69
N SER A 567 2.62 35.11 21.92
CA SER A 567 2.43 36.03 23.06
C SER A 567 1.09 36.77 22.98
N ARG A 568 0.67 37.20 21.79
CA ARG A 568 -0.64 37.83 21.57
C ARG A 568 -1.81 36.89 21.89
N HIS A 569 -1.62 35.60 21.69
CA HIS A 569 -2.66 34.57 21.86
C HIS A 569 -2.38 33.64 23.04
N ILE A 570 -1.66 34.12 24.06
CA ILE A 570 -1.21 33.29 25.20
C ILE A 570 -2.38 32.62 25.94
N ASN A 571 -3.52 33.31 26.08
CA ASN A 571 -4.70 32.77 26.74
C ASN A 571 -5.29 31.57 25.95
N LEU A 572 -5.27 31.67 24.63
CA LEU A 572 -5.71 30.57 23.75
C LEU A 572 -4.75 29.37 23.85
N LEU A 573 -3.44 29.61 23.80
CA LEU A 573 -2.42 28.60 24.01
C LEU A 573 -2.63 27.85 25.34
N GLN A 574 -2.82 28.59 26.44
CA GLN A 574 -3.03 28.02 27.76
C GLN A 574 -4.31 27.16 27.82
N THR A 575 -5.43 27.67 27.30
CA THR A 575 -6.71 26.97 27.34
C THR A 575 -6.69 25.69 26.51
N LEU A 576 -6.16 25.76 25.30
CA LEU A 576 -6.02 24.58 24.42
C LEU A 576 -5.11 23.54 25.06
N SER A 577 -3.94 23.93 25.57
CA SER A 577 -2.99 23.03 26.22
C SER A 577 -3.60 22.31 27.42
N GLN A 578 -4.35 23.02 28.27
CA GLN A 578 -5.02 22.41 29.42
C GLN A 578 -6.11 21.44 29.01
N GLN A 579 -6.96 21.81 28.04
CA GLN A 579 -8.03 20.94 27.53
C GLN A 579 -7.44 19.69 26.85
N LEU A 580 -6.39 19.87 26.07
CA LEU A 580 -5.72 18.79 25.37
C LEU A 580 -5.02 17.82 26.35
N ALA A 581 -4.37 18.35 27.39
CA ALA A 581 -3.75 17.53 28.42
C ALA A 581 -4.77 16.69 29.21
N GLN A 582 -5.97 17.23 29.43
CA GLN A 582 -7.02 16.53 30.15
C GLN A 582 -7.70 15.46 29.29
N LYS A 583 -8.10 15.83 28.07
CA LYS A 583 -8.88 14.95 27.18
C LYS A 583 -8.02 13.99 26.36
N GLY A 584 -6.77 14.35 26.09
CA GLY A 584 -5.86 13.59 25.24
C GLY A 584 -6.03 13.85 23.75
N GLN A 585 -7.21 14.29 23.32
CA GLN A 585 -7.56 14.63 21.94
C GLN A 585 -8.59 15.77 21.92
N LEU A 586 -8.49 16.65 20.94
CA LEU A 586 -9.48 17.68 20.65
C LEU A 586 -9.89 17.61 19.17
N GLU A 587 -11.17 17.55 18.91
CA GLU A 587 -11.75 17.63 17.58
C GLU A 587 -11.77 19.08 17.08
N SER A 588 -11.87 19.27 15.76
CA SER A 588 -11.88 20.57 15.11
C SER A 588 -13.02 21.47 15.60
N THR A 589 -14.19 20.92 15.86
CA THR A 589 -15.37 21.65 16.36
C THR A 589 -15.12 22.24 17.76
N VAL A 590 -14.57 21.44 18.67
CA VAL A 590 -14.24 21.89 20.04
C VAL A 590 -13.13 22.94 20.02
N THR A 591 -12.12 22.74 19.17
CA THR A 591 -11.02 23.69 19.00
C THR A 591 -11.52 25.03 18.46
N ALA A 592 -12.47 25.01 17.50
CA ALA A 592 -13.12 26.20 16.96
C ALA A 592 -13.93 26.96 18.01
N GLU A 593 -14.67 26.26 18.85
CA GLU A 593 -15.46 26.86 19.93
C GLU A 593 -14.55 27.62 20.92
N ILE A 594 -13.45 26.98 21.36
CA ILE A 594 -12.48 27.60 22.27
C ILE A 594 -11.84 28.84 21.62
N ALA A 595 -11.41 28.73 20.36
CA ALA A 595 -10.79 29.83 19.64
C ALA A 595 -11.77 31.02 19.48
N THR A 596 -13.03 30.74 19.12
CA THR A 596 -14.07 31.77 18.96
C THR A 596 -14.44 32.45 20.28
N GLN A 597 -14.54 31.70 21.37
CA GLN A 597 -14.80 32.24 22.70
C GLN A 597 -13.69 33.21 23.15
N LEU A 598 -12.46 32.98 22.72
CA LEU A 598 -11.30 33.85 23.01
C LEU A 598 -11.05 34.92 21.94
N GLY A 599 -12.03 35.16 21.07
CA GLY A 599 -12.05 36.26 20.11
C GLY A 599 -11.29 36.03 18.81
N MET A 600 -10.87 34.80 18.52
CA MET A 600 -10.23 34.43 17.24
C MET A 600 -11.29 34.05 16.21
N LYS A 601 -11.26 34.68 15.04
CA LYS A 601 -12.12 34.29 13.91
C LYS A 601 -11.51 33.12 13.15
N VAL A 602 -12.16 31.98 13.19
CA VAL A 602 -11.70 30.76 12.53
C VAL A 602 -12.85 30.05 11.80
N GLU A 603 -12.51 29.29 10.78
CA GLU A 603 -13.45 28.48 10.03
C GLU A 603 -13.09 27.00 10.19
N VAL A 604 -14.10 26.17 10.40
CA VAL A 604 -13.99 24.71 10.30
C VAL A 604 -14.26 24.32 8.85
N LYS A 605 -13.28 23.75 8.19
CA LYS A 605 -13.40 23.22 6.83
C LYS A 605 -13.43 21.70 6.86
N PRO A 606 -13.99 21.05 5.82
CA PRO A 606 -13.90 19.59 5.67
C PRO A 606 -12.45 19.12 5.66
N GLU A 607 -12.23 17.91 6.12
CA GLU A 607 -10.94 17.24 6.11
C GLU A 607 -10.33 17.28 4.70
N GLY A 608 -9.01 17.49 4.66
CA GLY A 608 -8.26 17.59 3.40
C GLY A 608 -8.62 18.80 2.54
N HIS A 609 -9.23 19.85 3.09
CA HIS A 609 -9.52 21.06 2.38
C HIS A 609 -8.25 21.73 1.84
N LEU A 610 -8.28 22.11 0.56
CA LEU A 610 -7.21 22.89 -0.07
C LEU A 610 -7.53 24.39 0.05
N HIS A 611 -6.69 25.13 0.77
CA HIS A 611 -6.79 26.57 0.84
C HIS A 611 -6.08 27.20 -0.37
N ILE A 612 -6.86 27.79 -1.27
CA ILE A 612 -6.37 28.45 -2.48
C ILE A 612 -6.68 29.95 -2.39
N PRO A 613 -5.72 30.84 -2.69
CA PRO A 613 -6.02 32.27 -2.81
C PRO A 613 -7.09 32.53 -3.90
N ALA A 614 -7.92 33.55 -3.69
CA ALA A 614 -8.97 33.93 -4.64
C ALA A 614 -8.37 34.64 -5.88
N TYR A 615 -7.62 33.92 -6.69
CA TYR A 615 -6.96 34.46 -7.88
C TYR A 615 -7.95 34.89 -8.97
N ASP A 616 -9.06 34.16 -9.09
CA ASP A 616 -10.17 34.49 -10.00
C ASP A 616 -10.75 35.86 -9.71
N THR A 617 -11.09 36.15 -8.47
CA THR A 617 -11.60 37.46 -8.03
C THR A 617 -10.56 38.58 -8.25
N GLN A 618 -9.28 38.28 -8.03
CA GLN A 618 -8.19 39.27 -8.27
C GLN A 618 -7.99 39.50 -9.76
N LEU A 619 -8.09 38.46 -10.57
CA LEU A 619 -8.02 38.56 -12.03
C LEU A 619 -9.14 39.46 -12.57
N ASP A 620 -10.38 39.27 -12.09
CA ASP A 620 -11.54 40.06 -12.49
C ASP A 620 -11.38 41.55 -12.15
N THR A 621 -10.68 41.88 -11.07
CA THR A 621 -10.44 43.27 -10.67
C THR A 621 -9.20 43.89 -11.30
N MET A 622 -8.31 43.10 -11.92
CA MET A 622 -7.07 43.54 -12.57
C MET A 622 -6.26 44.55 -11.75
N ARG A 623 -6.25 44.41 -10.44
CA ARG A 623 -5.45 45.31 -9.57
C ARG A 623 -3.98 44.93 -9.67
N VAL A 624 -3.18 45.80 -10.26
CA VAL A 624 -1.71 45.73 -10.22
C VAL A 624 -1.28 46.21 -8.84
N HIS A 625 -0.60 45.40 -8.08
CA HIS A 625 -0.06 45.71 -6.75
C HIS A 625 1.35 46.24 -6.86
#